data_e4e39a0af57184654b1e7d0cd842c002
#
_entry.id   e4e39a0af57184654b1e7d0cd842c002
#
_cell.length_a   1.000
_cell.length_b   1.000
_cell.length_c   1.000
_cell.angle_alpha   90.00
_cell.angle_beta   90.00
_cell.angle_gamma   90.00
#
_symmetry.space_group_name_H-M   'P 1'
#
loop_
_entity.id
_entity.type
_entity.pdbx_description
1 polymer ?
#
loop_
_entity_poly.entity_id
_entity_poly.type
_entity_poly.pdbx_seq_one_letter_code
_entity_poly.pdbx_strand_id
1 'polypeptide(L)'
;MKVTGERIHTQLAGMVNGSARTYLQDAVITMRNGRYCIPVKAEYKSQVPGMIHDQSSTGSTLFIEPMAIVKLNNEIRDLEMKETAEIEVILLL
;
A
#
# COMPACT_ATOMS: atom_id res chain seq x y z
N MET A 1 -6.77 4.37 -19.76
CA MET A 1 -6.86 3.28 -18.77
C MET A 1 -6.53 3.83 -17.39
N LYS A 2 -7.41 3.61 -16.44
CA LYS A 2 -7.17 4.07 -15.08
C LYS A 2 -6.53 2.97 -14.26
N VAL A 3 -5.32 3.21 -13.75
CA VAL A 3 -4.78 2.41 -12.66
C VAL A 3 -5.34 3.04 -11.39
N THR A 4 -6.24 2.33 -10.72
CA THR A 4 -7.02 2.86 -9.62
C THR A 4 -6.63 2.23 -8.30
N GLY A 5 -7.10 2.84 -7.20
CA GLY A 5 -6.96 2.27 -5.88
C GLY A 5 -7.59 0.88 -5.74
N GLU A 6 -8.52 0.53 -6.62
CA GLU A 6 -9.14 -0.79 -6.66
C GLU A 6 -8.11 -1.89 -6.92
N ARG A 7 -7.13 -1.64 -7.79
CA ARG A 7 -6.08 -2.61 -8.08
C ARG A 7 -5.23 -2.88 -6.84
N ILE A 8 -4.90 -1.83 -6.10
CA ILE A 8 -4.17 -1.94 -4.84
C ILE A 8 -5.01 -2.73 -3.83
N HIS A 9 -6.28 -2.38 -3.70
CA HIS A 9 -7.19 -3.04 -2.77
C HIS A 9 -7.35 -4.52 -3.10
N THR A 10 -7.51 -4.86 -4.38
CA THR A 10 -7.63 -6.25 -4.83
C THR A 10 -6.39 -7.07 -4.48
N GLN A 11 -5.20 -6.50 -4.71
CA GLN A 11 -3.95 -7.18 -4.40
C GLN A 11 -3.77 -7.36 -2.90
N LEU A 12 -4.09 -6.34 -2.11
CA LEU A 12 -4.04 -6.43 -0.64
C LEU A 12 -5.05 -7.43 -0.10
N ALA A 13 -6.25 -7.48 -0.66
CA ALA A 13 -7.27 -8.46 -0.26
C ALA A 13 -6.77 -9.89 -0.46
N GLY A 14 -6.07 -10.14 -1.57
CA GLY A 14 -5.44 -11.44 -1.83
C GLY A 14 -4.38 -11.79 -0.79
N MET A 15 -3.57 -10.83 -0.37
CA MET A 15 -2.56 -11.04 0.67
C MET A 15 -3.21 -11.27 2.04
N VAL A 16 -4.19 -10.47 2.39
CA VAL A 16 -4.89 -10.53 3.68
C VAL A 16 -5.62 -11.87 3.87
N ASN A 17 -6.20 -12.38 2.80
CA ASN A 17 -6.94 -13.64 2.84
C ASN A 17 -6.09 -14.86 2.50
N GLY A 18 -4.83 -14.67 2.12
CA GLY A 18 -3.96 -15.73 1.65
C GLY A 18 -2.58 -15.71 2.30
N SER A 19 -1.58 -15.32 1.54
CA SER A 19 -0.17 -15.48 1.91
C SER A 19 0.25 -14.82 3.22
N ALA A 20 -0.33 -13.67 3.54
CA ALA A 20 0.05 -12.92 4.74
C ALA A 20 -0.89 -13.15 5.94
N ARG A 21 -1.97 -13.88 5.78
CA ARG A 21 -3.02 -14.01 6.80
C ARG A 21 -2.47 -14.44 8.17
N THR A 22 -1.55 -15.38 8.19
CA THR A 22 -0.95 -15.91 9.43
C THR A 22 -0.19 -14.86 10.22
N TYR A 23 0.37 -13.86 9.53
CA TYR A 23 1.19 -12.83 10.14
C TYR A 23 0.39 -11.61 10.60
N LEU A 24 -0.91 -11.56 10.28
CA LEU A 24 -1.75 -10.41 10.56
C LEU A 24 -2.42 -10.50 11.93
N GLN A 25 -2.52 -9.36 12.59
CA GLN A 25 -3.29 -9.22 13.82
C GLN A 25 -4.78 -9.36 13.53
N ASP A 26 -5.21 -8.85 12.37
CA ASP A 26 -6.58 -8.95 11.90
C ASP A 26 -6.57 -8.94 10.37
N ALA A 27 -7.56 -9.58 9.76
CA ALA A 27 -7.68 -9.69 8.30
C ALA A 27 -8.40 -8.46 7.73
N VAL A 28 -7.78 -7.30 7.87
CA VAL A 28 -8.34 -6.02 7.42
C VAL A 28 -7.31 -5.23 6.63
N ILE A 29 -7.80 -4.34 5.77
CA ILE A 29 -6.98 -3.36 5.06
C ILE A 29 -7.23 -2.02 5.72
N THR A 30 -6.16 -1.33 6.11
CA THR A 30 -6.24 -0.04 6.77
C THR A 30 -5.55 1.03 5.93
N MET A 31 -5.77 2.29 6.29
CA MET A 31 -5.06 3.39 5.66
C MET A 31 -4.32 4.19 6.74
N ARG A 32 -3.03 4.43 6.50
CA ARG A 32 -2.18 5.21 7.39
C ARG A 32 -1.30 6.12 6.52
N ASN A 33 -1.26 7.40 6.88
CA ASN A 33 -0.49 8.40 6.13
C ASN A 33 -0.85 8.46 4.63
N GLY A 34 -2.12 8.22 4.30
CA GLY A 34 -2.59 8.21 2.93
C GLY A 34 -2.21 6.97 2.13
N ARG A 35 -1.68 5.93 2.78
CA ARG A 35 -1.23 4.69 2.13
C ARG A 35 -1.99 3.50 2.68
N TYR A 36 -2.22 2.51 1.82
CA TYR A 36 -2.87 1.27 2.22
C TYR A 36 -1.89 0.37 2.96
N CYS A 37 -2.28 -0.04 4.16
CA CYS A 37 -1.45 -0.86 5.04
C CYS A 37 -2.23 -2.06 5.56
N ILE A 38 -1.50 -3.05 6.06
CA ILE A 38 -2.08 -4.19 6.74
C ILE A 38 -1.49 -4.30 8.15
N PRO A 39 -2.31 -4.70 9.15
CA PRO A 39 -1.85 -4.79 10.54
C PRO A 39 -1.07 -6.08 10.79
N VAL A 40 0.25 -6.00 10.79
CA VAL A 40 1.14 -7.15 10.95
C VAL A 40 1.56 -7.26 12.41
N LYS A 41 1.54 -8.48 12.94
CA LYS A 41 2.09 -8.74 14.28
C LYS A 41 3.58 -8.39 14.28
N ALA A 42 4.02 -7.60 15.26
CA ALA A 42 5.39 -7.09 15.30
C ALA A 42 6.45 -8.20 15.21
N GLU A 43 6.17 -9.36 15.79
CA GLU A 43 7.05 -10.53 15.76
C GLU A 43 7.27 -11.10 14.36
N TYR A 44 6.37 -10.80 13.42
CA TYR A 44 6.43 -11.29 12.04
C TYR A 44 6.81 -10.22 11.02
N LYS A 45 7.33 -9.08 11.46
CA LYS A 45 7.63 -7.99 10.52
C LYS A 45 8.62 -8.39 9.43
N SER A 46 9.54 -9.30 9.72
CA SER A 46 10.52 -9.79 8.73
C SER A 46 9.88 -10.66 7.64
N GLN A 47 8.68 -11.19 7.91
CA GLN A 47 7.94 -12.03 6.95
C GLN A 47 7.09 -11.20 5.99
N VAL A 48 6.89 -9.92 6.28
CA VAL A 48 6.09 -9.01 5.45
C VAL A 48 6.95 -7.78 5.14
N PRO A 49 7.85 -7.87 4.16
CA PRO A 49 8.71 -6.74 3.81
C PRO A 49 7.88 -5.58 3.24
N GLY A 50 8.21 -4.37 3.67
CA GLY A 50 7.51 -3.18 3.24
C GLY A 50 7.85 -1.98 4.10
N MET A 51 7.07 -0.90 3.93
CA MET A 51 7.25 0.33 4.71
C MET A 51 6.30 0.33 5.91
N ILE A 52 6.85 0.58 7.09
CA ILE A 52 6.07 0.73 8.31
C ILE A 52 5.62 2.18 8.40
N HIS A 53 4.31 2.40 8.38
CA HIS A 53 3.74 3.75 8.44
C HIS A 53 3.20 4.11 9.82
N ASP A 54 2.91 3.13 10.65
CA ASP A 54 2.35 3.38 11.98
C ASP A 54 2.50 2.12 12.84
N GLN A 55 2.23 2.25 14.11
CA GLN A 55 2.21 1.12 15.04
C GLN A 55 1.13 1.34 16.11
N SER A 56 0.69 0.25 16.72
CA SER A 56 -0.25 0.33 17.85
C SER A 56 0.43 0.96 19.06
N SER A 57 -0.37 1.42 20.02
CA SER A 57 0.15 2.08 21.23
C SER A 57 1.12 1.20 22.04
N THR A 58 0.94 -0.12 21.98
CA THR A 58 1.83 -1.08 22.65
C THR A 58 3.01 -1.51 21.78
N GLY A 59 3.00 -1.17 20.48
CA GLY A 59 4.00 -1.62 19.52
C GLY A 59 3.83 -3.07 19.10
N SER A 60 2.76 -3.73 19.49
CA SER A 60 2.51 -5.14 19.17
C SER A 60 2.01 -5.36 17.73
N THR A 61 1.50 -4.31 17.10
CA THR A 61 1.01 -4.33 15.72
C THR A 61 1.69 -3.23 14.92
N LEU A 62 2.19 -3.58 13.74
CA LEU A 62 2.81 -2.65 12.81
C LEU A 62 1.92 -2.52 11.57
N PHE A 63 1.64 -1.29 11.17
CA PHE A 63 0.86 -1.03 9.96
C PHE A 63 1.85 -0.91 8.80
N ILE A 64 1.95 -1.97 8.02
CA ILE A 64 2.95 -2.11 6.96
C ILE A 64 2.29 -1.99 5.60
N GLU A 65 2.86 -1.15 4.75
CA GLU A 65 2.55 -1.13 3.32
C GLU A 65 3.48 -2.14 2.66
N PRO A 66 2.97 -3.30 2.19
CA PRO A 66 3.84 -4.33 1.58
C PRO A 66 4.60 -3.79 0.38
N MET A 67 5.80 -4.31 0.14
CA MET A 67 6.68 -3.81 -0.93
C MET A 67 6.01 -3.85 -2.30
N ALA A 68 5.22 -4.87 -2.60
CA ALA A 68 4.47 -4.96 -3.85
C ALA A 68 3.48 -3.80 -4.02
N ILE A 69 2.90 -3.35 -2.92
CA ILE A 69 1.96 -2.23 -2.92
C ILE A 69 2.70 -0.90 -3.02
N VAL A 70 3.86 -0.77 -2.41
CA VAL A 70 4.73 0.41 -2.58
C VAL A 70 5.04 0.61 -4.06
N LYS A 71 5.44 -0.45 -4.75
CA LYS A 71 5.74 -0.40 -6.18
C LYS A 71 4.53 0.02 -7.00
N LEU A 72 3.37 -0.58 -6.71
CA LEU A 72 2.13 -0.27 -7.44
C LEU A 72 1.69 1.18 -7.21
N ASN A 73 1.77 1.67 -5.99
CA ASN A 73 1.48 3.06 -5.67
C ASN A 73 2.42 4.01 -6.42
N ASN A 74 3.70 3.69 -6.47
CA ASN A 74 4.68 4.52 -7.18
C ASN A 74 4.38 4.55 -8.68
N GLU A 75 3.98 3.42 -9.27
CA GLU A 75 3.57 3.36 -10.67
C GLU A 75 2.37 4.28 -10.95
N ILE A 76 1.36 4.23 -10.08
CA ILE A 76 0.18 5.08 -10.20
C ILE A 76 0.57 6.57 -10.10
N ARG A 77 1.42 6.90 -9.14
CA ARG A 77 1.89 8.27 -8.94
C ARG A 77 2.68 8.76 -10.15
N ASP A 78 3.54 7.94 -10.70
CA ASP A 78 4.33 8.29 -11.88
C ASP A 78 3.42 8.55 -13.09
N LEU A 79 2.40 7.74 -13.28
CA LEU A 79 1.41 7.93 -14.35
C LEU A 79 0.63 9.24 -14.16
N GLU A 80 0.24 9.57 -12.96
CA GLU A 80 -0.45 10.83 -12.64
C GLU A 80 0.44 12.04 -12.94
N MET A 81 1.70 12.00 -12.52
CA MET A 81 2.66 13.06 -12.79
C MET A 81 2.90 13.25 -14.28
N LYS A 82 3.04 12.16 -15.01
CA LYS A 82 3.25 12.18 -16.45
C LYS A 82 2.04 12.78 -17.18
N GLU A 83 0.84 12.41 -16.77
CA GLU A 83 -0.39 12.97 -17.30
C GLU A 83 -0.48 14.47 -17.07
N THR A 84 -0.14 14.94 -15.88
CA THR A 84 -0.10 16.37 -15.54
C THR A 84 0.90 17.12 -16.41
N ALA A 85 2.09 16.57 -16.62
CA ALA A 85 3.10 17.19 -17.46
C ALA A 85 2.64 17.32 -18.92
N GLU A 86 1.96 16.32 -19.45
CA GLU A 86 1.39 16.35 -20.81
C GLU A 86 0.34 17.45 -20.95
N ILE A 87 -0.51 17.62 -19.95
CA ILE A 87 -1.54 18.67 -19.93
C ILE A 87 -0.88 20.05 -19.92
N GLU A 88 0.17 20.26 -19.13
CA GLU A 88 0.90 21.52 -19.07
C GLU A 88 1.51 21.88 -20.42
N VAL A 89 2.11 20.92 -21.10
CA VAL A 89 2.70 21.12 -22.43
C VAL A 89 1.62 21.55 -23.43
N ILE A 90 0.46 20.93 -23.40
CA ILE A 90 -0.66 21.27 -24.29
C ILE A 90 -1.13 22.70 -24.05
N LEU A 91 -1.19 23.13 -22.79
CA LEU A 91 -1.63 24.49 -22.42
C LEU A 91 -0.64 25.56 -22.85
N LEU A 92 0.63 25.22 -22.96
CA LEU A 92 1.67 26.16 -23.40
C LEU A 92 1.72 26.34 -24.92
N LEU A 93 1.14 25.44 -25.66
CA LEU A 93 1.08 25.52 -27.13
C LEU A 93 -0.09 26.35 -27.59
#